data_912be12167cf95f900e597fbf562449e
#
_entry.id   912be12167cf95f900e597fbf562449e
#
_cell.length_a   1.000
_cell.length_b   1.000
_cell.length_c   1.000
_cell.angle_alpha   90.00
_cell.angle_beta   90.00
_cell.angle_gamma   90.00
#
_symmetry.space_group_name_H-M   'P 1'
#
loop_
_entity.id
_entity.type
_entity.pdbx_description
1 polymer ?
#
loop_
_entity_poly.entity_id
_entity_poly.type
_entity_poly.pdbx_seq_one_letter_code
_entity_poly.pdbx_strand_id
1 'polypeptide(L)'
;MAYTDAENAEEEMYKFLDKINDLDISCQGFYLSSGYTQIGNLRCVFHWNKEKFPKPEKFISDFKEKGIHLIPNIKPAFLTSHPMYDEIKKQGLFVKNTDGTPYVTQFWDGLG
;
A
#
# COMPACT_ATOMS: atom_id res chain seq x y z
N MET A 1 -9.34 -13.11 -1.26
CA MET A 1 -9.17 -12.04 -0.25
C MET A 1 -7.70 -11.67 -0.23
N ALA A 2 -7.39 -10.40 -0.34
CA ALA A 2 -5.99 -9.99 -0.31
C ALA A 2 -5.45 -10.11 1.11
N TYR A 3 -4.33 -10.79 1.28
CA TYR A 3 -3.68 -10.96 2.59
C TYR A 3 -3.46 -9.64 3.34
N THR A 4 -3.22 -8.55 2.61
CA THR A 4 -2.97 -7.22 3.15
C THR A 4 -4.18 -6.59 3.87
N ASP A 5 -5.38 -7.12 3.69
CA ASP A 5 -6.59 -6.64 4.37
C ASP A 5 -6.78 -7.28 5.76
N ALA A 6 -6.11 -8.41 6.04
CA ALA A 6 -6.14 -9.04 7.35
C ALA A 6 -5.50 -8.13 8.42
N GLU A 7 -5.95 -8.25 9.67
CA GLU A 7 -5.34 -7.56 10.81
C GLU A 7 -3.90 -8.01 11.03
N ASN A 8 -3.65 -9.32 10.90
CA ASN A 8 -2.32 -9.96 10.99
C ASN A 8 -1.69 -10.17 9.61
N ALA A 9 -1.78 -9.18 8.72
CA ALA A 9 -1.40 -9.29 7.32
C ALA A 9 0.05 -9.78 7.10
N GLU A 10 1.01 -9.26 7.86
CA GLU A 10 2.41 -9.67 7.76
C GLU A 10 2.59 -11.16 8.07
N GLU A 11 1.98 -11.64 9.16
CA GLU A 11 2.02 -13.06 9.54
C GLU A 11 1.40 -13.96 8.47
N GLU A 12 0.24 -13.59 7.94
CA GLU A 12 -0.42 -14.36 6.88
C GLU A 12 0.42 -14.44 5.60
N MET A 13 1.15 -13.39 5.29
CA MET A 13 2.06 -13.39 4.15
C MET A 13 3.31 -14.25 4.37
N TYR A 14 3.85 -14.29 5.58
CA TYR A 14 4.91 -15.24 5.91
C TYR A 14 4.43 -16.70 5.85
N LYS A 15 3.22 -17.00 6.35
CA LYS A 15 2.61 -18.34 6.20
C LYS A 15 2.45 -18.73 4.74
N PHE A 16 2.08 -17.77 3.88
CA PHE A 16 2.02 -18.00 2.44
C PHE A 16 3.41 -18.34 1.87
N LEU A 17 4.44 -17.62 2.29
CA LEU A 17 5.82 -17.85 1.87
C LEU A 17 6.28 -19.26 2.26
N ASP A 18 6.02 -19.69 3.48
CA ASP A 18 6.33 -21.05 3.95
C ASP A 18 5.58 -22.11 3.12
N LYS A 19 4.29 -21.87 2.88
CA LYS A 19 3.45 -22.79 2.12
C LYS A 19 3.92 -23.01 0.69
N ILE A 20 4.30 -21.95 -0.03
CA ILE A 20 4.82 -22.11 -1.41
C ILE A 20 6.17 -22.82 -1.42
N ASN A 21 6.99 -22.61 -0.40
CA ASN A 21 8.26 -23.30 -0.24
C ASN A 21 8.06 -24.79 0.03
N ASP A 22 7.16 -25.15 0.95
CA ASP A 22 6.83 -26.55 1.29
C ASP A 22 6.23 -27.32 0.11
N LEU A 23 5.49 -26.64 -0.75
CA LEU A 23 4.87 -27.21 -1.95
C LEU A 23 5.78 -27.17 -3.19
N ASP A 24 7.00 -26.67 -3.04
CA ASP A 24 7.96 -26.47 -4.15
C ASP A 24 7.36 -25.68 -5.33
N ILE A 25 6.58 -24.64 -5.01
CA ILE A 25 5.94 -23.78 -6.02
C ILE A 25 6.87 -22.61 -6.33
N SER A 26 7.26 -22.49 -7.60
CA SER A 26 8.01 -21.34 -8.08
C SER A 26 7.15 -20.08 -8.07
N CYS A 27 7.57 -19.05 -7.31
CA CYS A 27 6.91 -17.77 -7.25
C CYS A 27 7.97 -16.66 -7.31
N GLN A 28 7.86 -15.74 -8.27
CA GLN A 28 8.83 -14.66 -8.48
C GLN A 28 8.29 -13.28 -8.12
N GLY A 29 6.98 -13.14 -8.01
CA GLY A 29 6.35 -11.88 -7.68
C GLY A 29 5.07 -12.05 -6.88
N PHE A 30 4.85 -11.13 -5.95
CA PHE A 30 3.64 -11.09 -5.15
C PHE A 30 3.04 -9.68 -5.14
N TYR A 31 1.81 -9.55 -5.61
CA TYR A 31 1.10 -8.27 -5.60
C TYR A 31 0.52 -7.98 -4.22
N LEU A 32 0.93 -6.85 -3.65
CA LEU A 32 0.30 -6.30 -2.45
C LEU A 32 -0.94 -5.49 -2.86
N SER A 33 -2.11 -5.91 -2.42
CA SER A 33 -3.29 -5.05 -2.54
C SER A 33 -3.19 -3.85 -1.58
N SER A 34 -4.00 -2.83 -1.81
CA SER A 34 -3.89 -1.54 -1.12
C SER A 34 -4.10 -1.57 0.41
N GLY A 35 -4.46 -2.72 0.99
CA GLY A 35 -4.58 -2.88 2.44
C GLY A 35 -3.31 -2.57 3.23
N TYR A 36 -2.13 -2.69 2.61
CA TYR A 36 -0.85 -2.34 3.25
C TYR A 36 -0.72 -0.84 3.57
N THR A 37 -1.51 0.00 2.89
CA THR A 37 -1.49 1.47 3.06
C THR A 37 -2.58 1.99 4.01
N GLN A 38 -3.35 1.11 4.62
CA GLN A 38 -4.55 1.47 5.37
C GLN A 38 -4.23 2.27 6.63
N ILE A 39 -4.94 3.40 6.82
CA ILE A 39 -4.99 4.16 8.09
C ILE A 39 -6.47 4.22 8.49
N GLY A 40 -6.85 3.59 9.60
CA GLY A 40 -8.26 3.40 9.91
C GLY A 40 -8.97 2.65 8.77
N ASN A 41 -9.99 3.23 8.18
CA ASN A 41 -10.71 2.69 7.04
C ASN A 41 -10.27 3.28 5.69
N LEU A 42 -9.26 4.14 5.68
CA LEU A 42 -8.82 4.87 4.49
C LEU A 42 -7.57 4.24 3.87
N ARG A 43 -7.46 4.31 2.55
CA ARG A 43 -6.28 3.87 1.79
C ARG A 43 -5.38 5.07 1.52
N CYS A 44 -4.27 5.16 2.25
CA CYS A 44 -3.32 6.28 2.15
C CYS A 44 -2.10 5.88 1.32
N VAL A 45 -2.11 6.16 0.02
CA VAL A 45 -1.01 5.82 -0.89
C VAL A 45 0.34 6.36 -0.39
N PHE A 46 1.43 5.64 -0.69
CA PHE A 46 2.79 5.93 -0.19
C PHE A 46 2.95 5.92 1.34
N HIS A 47 2.03 5.27 2.03
CA HIS A 47 2.09 5.06 3.46
C HIS A 47 2.06 3.56 3.78
N TRP A 48 2.82 3.12 4.78
CA TRP A 48 2.74 1.76 5.31
C TRP A 48 1.94 1.74 6.60
N ASN A 49 0.94 0.88 6.67
CA ASN A 49 0.29 0.58 7.94
C ASN A 49 1.26 -0.17 8.86
N LYS A 50 1.83 0.54 9.82
CA LYS A 50 2.86 0.00 10.74
C LYS A 50 2.29 -0.92 11.81
N GLU A 51 0.99 -0.97 12.00
CA GLU A 51 0.33 -1.96 12.85
C GLU A 51 0.33 -3.32 12.17
N LYS A 52 0.07 -3.35 10.85
CA LYS A 52 0.06 -4.56 10.03
C LYS A 52 1.45 -5.00 9.56
N PHE A 53 2.33 -4.04 9.31
CA PHE A 53 3.71 -4.23 8.83
C PHE A 53 4.66 -3.37 9.65
N PRO A 54 5.06 -3.83 10.85
CA PRO A 54 5.87 -3.02 11.78
C PRO A 54 7.23 -2.62 11.22
N LYS A 55 7.83 -3.47 10.40
CA LYS A 55 9.15 -3.27 9.78
C LYS A 55 9.11 -3.57 8.28
N PRO A 56 8.49 -2.69 7.47
CA PRO A 56 8.28 -2.96 6.04
C PRO A 56 9.57 -3.21 5.26
N GLU A 57 10.68 -2.57 5.63
CA GLU A 57 11.97 -2.78 4.98
C GLU A 57 12.47 -4.23 5.18
N LYS A 58 12.33 -4.75 6.40
CA LYS A 58 12.68 -6.15 6.70
C LYS A 58 11.77 -7.11 5.96
N PHE A 59 10.47 -6.86 5.98
CA PHE A 59 9.48 -7.66 5.27
C PHE A 59 9.79 -7.75 3.78
N ILE A 60 10.12 -6.63 3.13
CA ILE A 60 10.53 -6.59 1.72
C ILE A 60 11.82 -7.38 1.49
N SER A 61 12.81 -7.22 2.38
CA SER A 61 14.08 -7.94 2.28
C SER A 61 13.91 -9.45 2.39
N ASP A 62 13.11 -9.92 3.35
CA ASP A 62 12.87 -11.35 3.56
C ASP A 62 12.23 -12.02 2.33
N PHE A 63 11.27 -11.36 1.67
CA PHE A 63 10.68 -11.84 0.42
C PHE A 63 11.69 -11.85 -0.71
N LYS A 64 12.49 -10.79 -0.83
CA LYS A 64 13.54 -10.68 -1.85
C LYS A 64 14.59 -11.76 -1.71
N GLU A 65 15.00 -12.12 -0.49
CA GLU A 65 15.95 -13.21 -0.20
C GLU A 65 15.41 -14.57 -0.65
N LYS A 66 14.09 -14.74 -0.70
CA LYS A 66 13.41 -15.94 -1.26
C LYS A 66 13.17 -15.84 -2.77
N GLY A 67 13.70 -14.81 -3.44
CA GLY A 67 13.52 -14.60 -4.87
C GLY A 67 12.17 -14.02 -5.27
N ILE A 68 11.37 -13.52 -4.31
CA ILE A 68 10.04 -12.98 -4.55
C ILE A 68 10.06 -11.46 -4.47
N HIS A 69 9.70 -10.81 -5.57
CA HIS A 69 9.53 -9.36 -5.62
C HIS A 69 8.14 -8.98 -5.15
N LEU A 70 8.07 -8.10 -4.14
CA LEU A 70 6.81 -7.50 -3.73
C LEU A 70 6.45 -6.35 -4.66
N ILE A 71 5.23 -6.36 -5.18
CA ILE A 71 4.73 -5.39 -6.15
C ILE A 71 3.54 -4.66 -5.52
N PRO A 72 3.77 -3.50 -4.88
CA PRO A 72 2.72 -2.78 -4.19
C PRO A 72 1.75 -2.13 -5.17
N ASN A 73 0.46 -2.27 -4.91
CA ASN A 73 -0.57 -1.53 -5.63
C ASN A 73 -0.52 -0.06 -5.22
N ILE A 74 -0.29 0.82 -6.18
CA ILE A 74 -0.26 2.27 -5.97
C ILE A 74 -1.45 2.88 -6.72
N LYS A 75 -2.32 3.56 -5.98
CA LYS A 75 -3.43 4.33 -6.54
C LYS A 75 -3.00 5.78 -6.74
N PRO A 76 -3.20 6.38 -7.91
CA PRO A 76 -2.70 7.72 -8.21
C PRO A 76 -3.60 8.83 -7.65
N ALA A 77 -4.07 8.68 -6.42
CA ALA A 77 -4.90 9.65 -5.74
C ALA A 77 -4.50 9.79 -4.27
N PHE A 78 -4.39 11.03 -3.82
CA PHE A 78 -4.18 11.37 -2.42
C PHE A 78 -5.51 11.82 -1.83
N LEU A 79 -6.00 11.10 -0.84
CA LEU A 79 -7.19 11.55 -0.11
C LEU A 79 -6.91 12.92 0.54
N THR A 80 -7.92 13.78 0.61
CA THR A 80 -7.79 15.10 1.29
C THR A 80 -7.43 14.96 2.77
N SER A 81 -7.70 13.81 3.38
CA SER A 81 -7.31 13.42 4.74
C SER A 81 -5.93 12.75 4.84
N HIS A 82 -5.22 12.58 3.71
CA HIS A 82 -3.90 11.94 3.71
C HIS A 82 -2.89 12.78 4.49
N PRO A 83 -2.02 12.18 5.33
CA PRO A 83 -1.04 12.93 6.14
C PRO A 83 -0.12 13.87 5.34
N MET A 84 0.15 13.54 4.07
CA MET A 84 1.01 14.35 3.19
C MET A 84 0.22 15.32 2.30
N TYR A 85 -1.11 15.37 2.39
CA TYR A 85 -1.93 16.14 1.45
C TYR A 85 -1.56 17.62 1.42
N ASP A 86 -1.47 18.26 2.57
CA ASP A 86 -1.18 19.69 2.67
C ASP A 86 0.22 20.06 2.15
N GLU A 87 1.21 19.20 2.38
CA GLU A 87 2.56 19.42 1.88
C GLU A 87 2.61 19.31 0.34
N ILE A 88 1.96 18.30 -0.23
CA ILE A 88 1.89 18.10 -1.68
C ILE A 88 1.11 19.24 -2.35
N LYS A 89 0.01 19.67 -1.71
CA LYS A 89 -0.78 20.84 -2.14
C LYS A 89 0.06 22.12 -2.16
N LYS A 90 0.83 22.37 -1.10
CA LYS A 90 1.72 23.52 -1.00
C LYS A 90 2.79 23.54 -2.09
N GLN A 91 3.30 22.38 -2.46
CA GLN A 91 4.25 22.22 -3.56
C GLN A 91 3.60 22.32 -4.95
N GLY A 92 2.28 22.40 -5.04
CA GLY A 92 1.54 22.54 -6.29
C GLY A 92 1.56 21.31 -7.20
N LEU A 93 1.76 20.10 -6.64
CA LEU A 93 1.94 18.86 -7.38
C LEU A 93 0.65 18.16 -7.80
N PHE A 94 -0.51 18.63 -7.32
CA PHE A 94 -1.80 18.08 -7.74
C PHE A 94 -2.23 18.57 -9.10
N VAL A 95 -3.02 17.77 -9.80
CA VAL A 95 -3.81 18.21 -10.96
C VAL A 95 -4.70 19.37 -10.54
N LYS A 96 -4.83 20.38 -11.37
CA LYS A 96 -5.52 21.62 -11.03
C LYS A 96 -6.76 21.83 -11.89
N ASN A 97 -7.75 22.45 -11.28
CA ASN A 97 -8.86 23.07 -11.98
C ASN A 97 -8.39 24.27 -12.80
N THR A 98 -9.26 24.78 -13.68
CA THR A 98 -8.99 25.98 -14.49
C THR A 98 -8.72 27.25 -13.66
N ASP A 99 -9.24 27.30 -12.42
CA ASP A 99 -9.02 28.39 -11.47
C ASP A 99 -7.72 28.26 -10.66
N GLY A 100 -6.92 27.20 -10.92
CA GLY A 100 -5.65 26.94 -10.24
C GLY A 100 -5.76 26.17 -8.90
N THR A 101 -6.95 25.86 -8.44
CA THR A 101 -7.16 25.04 -7.24
C THR A 101 -6.90 23.56 -7.52
N PRO A 102 -6.50 22.75 -6.51
CA PRO A 102 -6.39 21.29 -6.69
C PRO A 102 -7.71 20.69 -7.15
N TYR A 103 -7.65 19.80 -8.14
CA TYR A 103 -8.81 19.03 -8.55
C TYR A 103 -9.10 17.97 -7.50
N VAL A 104 -10.33 17.93 -6.98
CA VAL A 104 -10.79 16.98 -5.97
C VAL A 104 -12.04 16.28 -6.51
N THR A 105 -12.08 14.97 -6.38
CA THR A 105 -13.21 14.14 -6.79
C THR A 105 -13.50 13.04 -5.79
N GLN A 106 -14.62 12.36 -5.95
CA GLN A 106 -14.91 11.17 -5.15
C GLN A 106 -13.95 10.04 -5.55
N PHE A 107 -13.25 9.51 -4.58
CA PHE A 107 -12.44 8.32 -4.71
C PHE A 107 -12.97 7.23 -3.77
N TRP A 108 -12.53 5.97 -3.88
CA TRP A 108 -13.18 4.83 -3.21
C TRP A 108 -13.50 5.03 -1.74
N ASP A 109 -12.56 5.58 -0.99
CA ASP A 109 -12.66 5.71 0.47
C ASP A 109 -12.99 7.14 0.89
N GLY A 110 -13.05 8.11 -0.04
CA GLY A 110 -13.28 9.52 0.28
C GLY A 110 -13.00 10.47 -0.87
N LEU A 111 -12.75 11.73 -0.55
CA LEU A 111 -12.36 12.77 -1.50
C LEU A 111 -10.84 12.78 -1.69
N GLY A 112 -10.40 12.78 -2.91
CA GLY A 112 -8.98 12.80 -3.27
C GLY A 112 -8.69 13.42 -4.64
#